data_62b4cc2c65cd3e0088183093d44b5807
#
_entry.id   62b4cc2c65cd3e0088183093d44b5807
#
_cell.length_a   1.000
_cell.length_b   1.000
_cell.length_c   1.000
_cell.angle_alpha   90.00
_cell.angle_beta   90.00
_cell.angle_gamma   90.00
#
_symmetry.space_group_name_H-M   'P 1'
#
loop_
_entity.id
_entity.type
_entity.pdbx_description
1 polymer ?
#
loop_
_entity_poly.entity_id
_entity_poly.type
_entity_poly.pdbx_seq_one_letter_code
_entity_poly.pdbx_strand_id
1 'polypeptide(L)'
;MLNYNLPRYLPSADELPDSDETPVDNELQELIPGLLKAILLILWAERMDWFFGIDMGIYYHHEKPAIVPDGFLSLGVERFYDEELRPSYVLWDEKVVPTLVLEVVSQKYRKEYSTKLEEYQALGVLYYVIYSSRRRRKPRLEVHKLVNGSYELQSGHPVWMPEIGLGIGCERGNYSGVTREWLYWYDADGKRYLTPEEQVNRLAKKLRELGIDPNSLR
;
A
#
# COMPACT_ATOMS: atom_id res chain seq x y z
N MET A 1 -11.24 15.79 13.55
CA MET A 1 -10.66 15.53 14.90
C MET A 1 -11.50 14.44 15.54
N LEU A 2 -10.96 13.23 15.63
CA LEU A 2 -11.66 12.09 16.24
C LEU A 2 -11.75 12.37 17.75
N ASN A 3 -12.95 12.68 18.24
CA ASN A 3 -13.21 12.87 19.67
C ASN A 3 -13.35 11.48 20.31
N TYR A 4 -12.27 10.98 20.88
CA TYR A 4 -12.31 9.75 21.67
C TYR A 4 -12.71 10.08 23.11
N ASN A 5 -13.91 9.63 23.52
CA ASN A 5 -14.14 9.34 24.95
C ASN A 5 -13.37 8.03 25.24
N LEU A 6 -12.07 8.15 25.44
CA LEU A 6 -11.21 7.00 25.66
C LEU A 6 -11.53 6.38 27.03
N PRO A 7 -11.73 5.05 27.11
CA PRO A 7 -11.73 4.34 28.38
C PRO A 7 -10.38 4.56 29.08
N ARG A 8 -10.34 4.36 30.39
CA ARG A 8 -9.10 4.53 31.19
C ARG A 8 -7.97 3.57 30.77
N TYR A 9 -8.30 2.54 30.04
CA TYR A 9 -7.39 1.53 29.50
C TYR A 9 -7.78 1.25 28.04
N LEU A 10 -6.81 1.39 27.14
CA LEU A 10 -6.93 0.95 25.75
C LEU A 10 -6.02 -0.26 25.57
N PRO A 11 -6.47 -1.31 24.85
CA PRO A 11 -5.63 -2.46 24.59
C PRO A 11 -4.44 -2.06 23.71
N SER A 12 -3.29 -2.67 23.98
CA SER A 12 -2.10 -2.57 23.14
C SER A 12 -2.27 -3.41 21.85
N ALA A 13 -1.37 -3.26 20.89
CA ALA A 13 -1.39 -4.05 19.66
C ALA A 13 -1.32 -5.57 19.93
N ASP A 14 -0.58 -6.00 20.98
CA ASP A 14 -0.44 -7.40 21.36
C ASP A 14 -1.71 -8.02 21.99
N GLU A 15 -2.62 -7.17 22.46
CA GLU A 15 -3.89 -7.61 23.09
C GLU A 15 -5.05 -7.64 22.09
N LEU A 16 -4.83 -7.19 20.87
CA LEU A 16 -5.82 -7.17 19.79
C LEU A 16 -5.62 -8.35 18.83
N PRO A 17 -6.70 -8.89 18.23
CA PRO A 17 -6.56 -9.90 17.17
C PRO A 17 -5.71 -9.38 16.02
N ASP A 18 -4.80 -10.17 15.50
CA ASP A 18 -3.93 -9.89 14.37
C ASP A 18 -4.56 -10.29 13.01
N SER A 19 -5.72 -10.94 13.03
CA SER A 19 -6.45 -11.41 11.85
C SER A 19 -7.96 -11.17 12.00
N ASP A 20 -8.64 -10.90 10.89
CA ASP A 20 -10.10 -10.86 10.79
C ASP A 20 -10.71 -12.24 10.43
N GLU A 21 -9.88 -13.30 10.39
CA GLU A 21 -10.24 -14.67 9.97
C GLU A 21 -10.81 -14.76 8.54
N THR A 22 -10.69 -13.70 7.75
CA THR A 22 -11.17 -13.69 6.37
C THR A 22 -10.03 -14.09 5.42
N PRO A 23 -10.12 -15.24 4.72
CA PRO A 23 -9.07 -15.66 3.80
C PRO A 23 -8.90 -14.65 2.65
N VAL A 24 -7.65 -14.43 2.20
CA VAL A 24 -7.36 -13.70 0.95
C VAL A 24 -8.05 -14.39 -0.22
N ASP A 25 -8.74 -13.61 -1.05
CA ASP A 25 -9.58 -14.17 -2.12
C ASP A 25 -8.79 -14.64 -3.34
N ASN A 26 -7.59 -14.09 -3.56
CA ASN A 26 -6.77 -14.42 -4.72
C ASN A 26 -5.34 -13.86 -4.58
N GLU A 27 -4.42 -14.50 -5.31
CA GLU A 27 -2.99 -14.19 -5.37
C GLU A 27 -2.66 -12.70 -5.67
N LEU A 28 -3.54 -11.98 -6.37
CA LEU A 28 -3.29 -10.57 -6.70
C LEU A 28 -3.40 -9.64 -5.48
N GLN A 29 -4.19 -10.00 -4.48
CA GLN A 29 -4.31 -9.24 -3.24
C GLN A 29 -3.04 -9.31 -2.40
N GLU A 30 -2.22 -10.33 -2.60
CA GLU A 30 -0.88 -10.44 -2.03
C GLU A 30 0.17 -9.78 -2.93
N LEU A 31 0.19 -10.15 -4.23
CA LEU A 31 1.28 -9.77 -5.13
C LEU A 31 1.31 -8.27 -5.45
N ILE A 32 0.16 -7.60 -5.58
CA ILE A 32 0.13 -6.17 -5.93
C ILE A 32 0.67 -5.30 -4.79
N PRO A 33 0.16 -5.37 -3.54
CA PRO A 33 0.75 -4.60 -2.45
C PRO A 33 2.17 -5.05 -2.14
N GLY A 34 2.50 -6.35 -2.31
CA GLY A 34 3.85 -6.88 -2.18
C GLY A 34 4.84 -6.22 -3.13
N LEU A 35 4.47 -6.08 -4.41
CA LEU A 35 5.29 -5.37 -5.41
C LEU A 35 5.50 -3.90 -5.04
N LEU A 36 4.43 -3.20 -4.67
CA LEU A 36 4.52 -1.79 -4.26
C LEU A 36 5.43 -1.62 -3.03
N LYS A 37 5.31 -2.48 -2.04
CA LYS A 37 6.18 -2.50 -0.85
C LYS A 37 7.64 -2.78 -1.23
N ALA A 38 7.89 -3.76 -2.10
CA ALA A 38 9.24 -4.13 -2.52
C ALA A 38 9.97 -2.99 -3.23
N ILE A 39 9.27 -2.20 -4.04
CA ILE A 39 9.83 -1.00 -4.67
C ILE A 39 10.16 0.06 -3.61
N LEU A 40 9.27 0.31 -2.64
CA LEU A 40 9.52 1.29 -1.57
C LEU A 40 10.70 0.90 -0.69
N LEU A 41 10.90 -0.38 -0.41
CA LEU A 41 12.04 -0.88 0.37
C LEU A 41 13.38 -0.50 -0.24
N ILE A 42 13.46 -0.40 -1.56
CA ILE A 42 14.67 0.06 -2.26
C ILE A 42 14.69 1.58 -2.36
N LEU A 43 13.58 2.19 -2.77
CA LEU A 43 13.47 3.62 -2.99
C LEU A 43 13.70 4.43 -1.70
N TRP A 44 13.19 3.93 -0.58
CA TRP A 44 13.22 4.56 0.73
C TRP A 44 14.08 3.78 1.73
N ALA A 45 15.16 3.13 1.26
CA ALA A 45 16.03 2.32 2.11
C ALA A 45 16.58 3.08 3.33
N GLU A 46 16.93 4.35 3.14
CA GLU A 46 17.48 5.21 4.20
C GLU A 46 16.39 5.98 4.98
N ARG A 47 15.13 5.86 4.57
CA ARG A 47 14.03 6.58 5.19
C ARG A 47 13.43 5.77 6.34
N MET A 48 13.28 6.37 7.53
CA MET A 48 12.83 5.69 8.74
C MET A 48 11.50 6.21 9.29
N ASP A 49 10.76 6.95 8.48
CA ASP A 49 9.49 7.58 8.88
C ASP A 49 8.29 7.11 8.05
N TRP A 50 8.28 5.83 7.68
CA TRP A 50 7.20 5.24 6.89
C TRP A 50 6.93 3.78 7.24
N PHE A 51 5.70 3.34 6.99
CA PHE A 51 5.29 1.95 7.14
C PHE A 51 4.34 1.56 6.01
N PHE A 52 4.55 0.36 5.43
CA PHE A 52 3.63 -0.23 4.46
C PHE A 52 3.14 -1.57 5.00
N GLY A 53 1.87 -1.60 5.43
CA GLY A 53 1.16 -2.80 5.87
C GLY A 53 0.52 -3.53 4.68
N ILE A 54 0.47 -4.85 4.75
CA ILE A 54 -0.21 -5.73 3.79
C ILE A 54 -1.08 -6.65 4.61
N ASP A 55 -2.37 -6.73 4.27
CA ASP A 55 -3.35 -7.61 4.92
C ASP A 55 -3.28 -7.53 6.46
N MET A 56 -3.16 -6.30 6.95
CA MET A 56 -2.95 -6.00 8.37
C MET A 56 -4.11 -5.20 8.93
N GLY A 57 -4.60 -5.58 10.11
CA GLY A 57 -5.68 -4.91 10.80
C GLY A 57 -5.35 -3.48 11.20
N ILE A 58 -6.20 -2.52 10.80
CA ILE A 58 -6.17 -1.13 11.26
C ILE A 58 -7.24 -0.97 12.33
N TYR A 59 -6.82 -0.85 13.58
CA TYR A 59 -7.70 -0.59 14.71
C TYR A 59 -7.90 0.90 14.91
N TYR A 60 -9.13 1.36 14.72
CA TYR A 60 -9.51 2.77 14.81
C TYR A 60 -10.48 3.05 15.96
N HIS A 61 -11.03 2.01 16.58
CA HIS A 61 -11.96 2.11 17.72
C HIS A 61 -11.89 0.81 18.52
N HIS A 62 -11.82 0.92 19.85
CA HIS A 62 -11.61 -0.23 20.76
C HIS A 62 -12.78 -1.23 20.82
N GLU A 63 -13.99 -0.83 20.41
CA GLU A 63 -15.18 -1.68 20.38
C GLU A 63 -15.58 -2.14 18.98
N LYS A 64 -14.85 -1.72 17.94
CA LYS A 64 -15.16 -2.09 16.57
C LYS A 64 -14.11 -3.02 16.01
N PRO A 65 -14.51 -3.93 15.10
CA PRO A 65 -13.54 -4.75 14.39
C PRO A 65 -12.54 -3.88 13.63
N ALA A 66 -11.33 -4.42 13.42
CA ALA A 66 -10.35 -3.80 12.56
C ALA A 66 -10.87 -3.69 11.11
N ILE A 67 -10.40 -2.68 10.40
CA ILE A 67 -10.51 -2.67 8.93
C ILE A 67 -9.22 -3.27 8.39
N VAL A 68 -9.33 -4.24 7.49
CA VAL A 68 -8.19 -4.92 6.88
C VAL A 68 -8.15 -4.59 5.39
N PRO A 69 -7.28 -3.64 4.97
CA PRO A 69 -7.04 -3.37 3.56
C PRO A 69 -6.02 -4.34 2.97
N ASP A 70 -6.07 -4.57 1.65
CA ASP A 70 -5.04 -5.35 0.96
C ASP A 70 -3.64 -4.71 1.09
N GLY A 71 -3.59 -3.37 1.19
CA GLY A 71 -2.36 -2.65 1.49
C GLY A 71 -2.60 -1.24 1.99
N PHE A 72 -1.68 -0.70 2.79
CA PHE A 72 -1.72 0.70 3.19
C PHE A 72 -0.33 1.27 3.44
N LEU A 73 -0.19 2.57 3.24
CA LEU A 73 1.03 3.34 3.48
C LEU A 73 0.76 4.41 4.53
N SER A 74 1.57 4.44 5.57
CA SER A 74 1.63 5.52 6.56
C SER A 74 2.95 6.27 6.46
N LEU A 75 2.90 7.58 6.54
CA LEU A 75 4.07 8.46 6.59
C LEU A 75 4.11 9.19 7.94
N GLY A 76 5.31 9.47 8.45
CA GLY A 76 5.50 10.11 9.75
C GLY A 76 5.34 9.15 10.93
N VAL A 77 5.54 7.85 10.70
CA VAL A 77 5.54 6.79 11.72
C VAL A 77 6.90 6.14 11.81
N GLU A 78 7.26 5.58 12.95
CA GLU A 78 8.49 4.81 13.08
C GLU A 78 8.48 3.63 12.12
N ARG A 79 9.61 3.41 11.44
CA ARG A 79 9.76 2.31 10.47
C ARG A 79 9.69 0.94 11.15
N PHE A 80 10.32 0.83 12.31
CA PHE A 80 10.39 -0.37 13.13
C PHE A 80 10.11 0.01 14.58
N TYR A 81 9.49 -0.88 15.35
CA TYR A 81 9.38 -0.75 16.80
C TYR A 81 10.59 -1.38 17.48
N ASP A 82 10.74 -2.69 17.26
CA ASP A 82 11.76 -3.55 17.81
C ASP A 82 11.95 -4.79 16.90
N GLU A 83 12.51 -5.86 17.44
CA GLU A 83 12.71 -7.11 16.70
C GLU A 83 11.40 -7.88 16.44
N GLU A 84 10.35 -7.64 17.23
CA GLU A 84 9.07 -8.35 17.10
C GLU A 84 8.16 -7.77 16.00
N LEU A 85 8.40 -6.54 15.57
CA LEU A 85 7.63 -5.83 14.57
C LEU A 85 6.20 -5.46 15.02
N ARG A 86 5.37 -4.93 14.11
CA ARG A 86 3.98 -4.56 14.39
C ARG A 86 3.05 -5.74 14.17
N PRO A 87 2.32 -6.24 15.18
CA PRO A 87 1.28 -7.25 14.97
C PRO A 87 0.03 -6.64 14.31
N SER A 88 -0.26 -5.36 14.59
CA SER A 88 -1.41 -4.61 14.06
C SER A 88 -1.10 -3.13 13.97
N TYR A 89 -1.89 -2.38 13.20
CA TYR A 89 -1.79 -0.93 13.11
C TYR A 89 -2.86 -0.27 13.99
N VAL A 90 -2.46 0.31 15.10
CA VAL A 90 -3.34 0.82 16.14
C VAL A 90 -3.33 2.33 16.16
N LEU A 91 -4.44 3.00 15.76
CA LEU A 91 -4.45 4.46 15.56
C LEU A 91 -4.23 5.26 16.83
N TRP A 92 -4.59 4.76 18.00
CA TRP A 92 -4.33 5.47 19.27
C TRP A 92 -2.89 5.34 19.76
N ASP A 93 -2.12 4.39 19.25
CA ASP A 93 -0.68 4.23 19.52
C ASP A 93 0.15 4.98 18.47
N GLU A 94 -0.11 4.74 17.19
CA GLU A 94 0.59 5.36 16.06
C GLU A 94 0.29 6.87 15.95
N LYS A 95 -0.91 7.32 16.34
CA LYS A 95 -1.41 8.70 16.22
C LYS A 95 -1.44 9.25 14.79
N VAL A 96 -1.26 8.39 13.83
CA VAL A 96 -1.22 8.70 12.40
C VAL A 96 -2.21 7.81 11.65
N VAL A 97 -3.11 8.43 10.90
CA VAL A 97 -3.99 7.74 9.95
C VAL A 97 -3.16 7.37 8.71
N PRO A 98 -3.34 6.18 8.13
CA PRO A 98 -2.68 5.84 6.87
C PRO A 98 -2.86 6.92 5.81
N THR A 99 -1.76 7.29 5.16
CA THR A 99 -1.77 8.30 4.09
C THR A 99 -2.44 7.76 2.83
N LEU A 100 -2.26 6.47 2.56
CA LEU A 100 -2.86 5.78 1.42
C LEU A 100 -3.36 4.41 1.86
N VAL A 101 -4.53 4.03 1.36
CA VAL A 101 -5.08 2.67 1.45
C VAL A 101 -5.32 2.14 0.04
N LEU A 102 -4.99 0.87 -0.18
CA LEU A 102 -5.15 0.14 -1.43
C LEU A 102 -6.11 -1.04 -1.23
N GLU A 103 -7.09 -1.12 -2.12
CA GLU A 103 -7.97 -2.28 -2.28
C GLU A 103 -7.82 -2.89 -3.67
N VAL A 104 -7.58 -4.17 -3.72
CA VAL A 104 -7.46 -4.97 -4.95
C VAL A 104 -8.74 -5.78 -5.12
N VAL A 105 -9.62 -5.32 -5.99
CA VAL A 105 -10.93 -5.95 -6.19
C VAL A 105 -10.79 -7.37 -6.72
N SER A 106 -11.28 -8.33 -5.96
CA SER A 106 -11.33 -9.75 -6.29
C SER A 106 -12.40 -10.09 -7.33
N GLN A 107 -12.73 -11.37 -7.45
CA GLN A 107 -13.83 -11.82 -8.34
C GLN A 107 -15.20 -11.31 -7.90
N LYS A 108 -15.39 -11.16 -6.60
CA LYS A 108 -16.62 -10.68 -6.00
C LYS A 108 -16.38 -9.27 -5.44
N TYR A 109 -17.21 -8.34 -5.86
CA TYR A 109 -17.27 -6.99 -5.31
C TYR A 109 -17.63 -7.07 -3.82
N ARG A 110 -16.76 -6.53 -2.96
CA ARG A 110 -16.93 -6.51 -1.49
C ARG A 110 -17.04 -5.08 -0.96
N LYS A 111 -17.91 -4.27 -1.59
CA LYS A 111 -18.22 -2.90 -1.15
C LYS A 111 -17.07 -1.88 -1.26
N GLU A 112 -16.01 -2.15 -2.04
CA GLU A 112 -14.85 -1.27 -2.22
C GLU A 112 -15.25 0.11 -2.75
N TYR A 113 -16.33 0.19 -3.54
CA TYR A 113 -16.86 1.43 -4.12
C TYR A 113 -18.02 2.05 -3.32
N SER A 114 -18.32 1.55 -2.14
CA SER A 114 -19.41 2.02 -1.30
C SER A 114 -19.00 2.09 0.18
N THR A 115 -19.30 1.07 0.96
CA THR A 115 -19.08 1.08 2.42
C THR A 115 -17.60 1.29 2.80
N LYS A 116 -16.64 0.60 2.13
CA LYS A 116 -15.21 0.79 2.40
C LYS A 116 -14.75 2.22 2.06
N LEU A 117 -15.25 2.78 0.95
CA LEU A 117 -14.98 4.17 0.58
C LEU A 117 -15.45 5.15 1.67
N GLU A 118 -16.65 4.96 2.18
CA GLU A 118 -17.23 5.78 3.27
C GLU A 118 -16.44 5.60 4.58
N GLU A 119 -16.03 4.38 4.91
CA GLU A 119 -15.23 4.07 6.10
C GLU A 119 -13.85 4.74 6.06
N TYR A 120 -13.12 4.61 4.96
CA TYR A 120 -11.82 5.28 4.80
C TYR A 120 -11.93 6.80 4.74
N GLN A 121 -13.01 7.32 4.14
CA GLN A 121 -13.31 8.74 4.16
C GLN A 121 -13.54 9.26 5.60
N ALA A 122 -14.35 8.53 6.38
CA ALA A 122 -14.63 8.89 7.78
C ALA A 122 -13.38 8.80 8.67
N LEU A 123 -12.48 7.86 8.40
CA LEU A 123 -11.18 7.75 9.06
C LEU A 123 -10.24 8.90 8.72
N GLY A 124 -10.42 9.57 7.60
CA GLY A 124 -9.55 10.64 7.14
C GLY A 124 -8.33 10.13 6.35
N VAL A 125 -8.41 8.94 5.75
CA VAL A 125 -7.36 8.43 4.84
C VAL A 125 -7.25 9.38 3.65
N LEU A 126 -6.04 9.89 3.38
CA LEU A 126 -5.86 10.92 2.36
C LEU A 126 -6.05 10.40 0.94
N TYR A 127 -5.50 9.22 0.65
CA TYR A 127 -5.62 8.58 -0.66
C TYR A 127 -6.25 7.20 -0.53
N TYR A 128 -7.35 7.00 -1.26
CA TYR A 128 -7.96 5.70 -1.40
C TYR A 128 -7.79 5.19 -2.83
N VAL A 129 -7.06 4.10 -2.98
CA VAL A 129 -6.70 3.50 -4.26
C VAL A 129 -7.46 2.20 -4.44
N ILE A 130 -8.18 2.07 -5.56
CA ILE A 130 -8.93 0.87 -5.92
C ILE A 130 -8.37 0.33 -7.24
N TYR A 131 -7.91 -0.90 -7.23
CA TYR A 131 -7.49 -1.60 -8.45
C TYR A 131 -8.36 -2.80 -8.76
N SER A 132 -8.87 -2.87 -10.00
CA SER A 132 -9.70 -3.98 -10.48
C SER A 132 -9.21 -4.50 -11.83
N SER A 133 -8.45 -5.58 -11.81
CA SER A 133 -7.87 -6.19 -13.00
C SER A 133 -8.91 -6.68 -14.04
N ARG A 134 -10.15 -6.90 -13.61
CA ARG A 134 -11.25 -7.42 -14.44
C ARG A 134 -12.12 -6.35 -15.09
N ARG A 135 -11.98 -5.10 -14.71
CA ARG A 135 -12.76 -4.00 -15.31
C ARG A 135 -12.40 -3.84 -16.79
N ARG A 136 -13.43 -3.81 -17.65
CA ARG A 136 -13.28 -3.65 -19.10
C ARG A 136 -13.84 -2.33 -19.63
N ARG A 137 -14.84 -1.75 -18.94
CA ARG A 137 -15.58 -0.56 -19.40
C ARG A 137 -15.27 0.71 -18.59
N LYS A 138 -14.58 0.57 -17.47
CA LYS A 138 -14.15 1.67 -16.60
C LYS A 138 -12.65 1.53 -16.33
N PRO A 139 -11.96 2.59 -15.91
CA PRO A 139 -10.57 2.48 -15.53
C PRO A 139 -10.35 1.35 -14.52
N ARG A 140 -9.24 0.62 -14.66
CA ARG A 140 -8.88 -0.46 -13.71
C ARG A 140 -8.31 0.09 -12.42
N LEU A 141 -7.69 1.25 -12.48
CA LEU A 141 -7.16 1.99 -11.35
C LEU A 141 -8.04 3.23 -11.13
N GLU A 142 -8.51 3.42 -9.91
CA GLU A 142 -9.13 4.64 -9.42
C GLU A 142 -8.34 5.11 -8.20
N VAL A 143 -7.99 6.38 -8.18
CA VAL A 143 -7.33 7.04 -7.04
C VAL A 143 -8.24 8.16 -6.57
N HIS A 144 -8.71 8.07 -5.36
CA HIS A 144 -9.53 9.09 -4.72
C HIS A 144 -8.67 9.85 -3.71
N LYS A 145 -8.75 11.17 -3.73
CA LYS A 145 -8.09 12.04 -2.74
C LYS A 145 -9.14 12.66 -1.84
N LEU A 146 -8.89 12.67 -0.54
CA LEU A 146 -9.74 13.34 0.43
C LEU A 146 -9.55 14.86 0.36
N VAL A 147 -10.59 15.58 -0.08
CA VAL A 147 -10.61 17.03 -0.22
C VAL A 147 -11.84 17.56 0.54
N ASN A 148 -11.64 18.44 1.51
CA ASN A 148 -12.70 19.03 2.32
C ASN A 148 -13.68 17.99 2.93
N GLY A 149 -13.15 16.82 3.32
CA GLY A 149 -13.93 15.75 3.96
C GLY A 149 -14.68 14.83 3.00
N SER A 150 -14.46 14.93 1.68
CA SER A 150 -15.06 14.06 0.66
C SER A 150 -14.00 13.56 -0.31
N TYR A 151 -14.16 12.32 -0.80
CA TYR A 151 -13.28 11.79 -1.82
C TYR A 151 -13.59 12.34 -3.19
N GLU A 152 -12.56 12.87 -3.85
CA GLU A 152 -12.57 13.31 -5.24
C GLU A 152 -11.72 12.39 -6.09
N LEU A 153 -12.27 11.86 -7.19
CA LEU A 153 -11.54 11.03 -8.14
C LEU A 153 -10.45 11.85 -8.83
N GLN A 154 -9.21 11.37 -8.73
CA GLN A 154 -8.07 12.01 -9.36
C GLN A 154 -7.90 11.51 -10.81
N SER A 155 -7.40 12.39 -11.66
CA SER A 155 -7.10 12.10 -13.07
C SER A 155 -5.60 12.01 -13.31
N GLY A 156 -5.21 11.34 -14.40
CA GLY A 156 -3.82 11.18 -14.80
C GLY A 156 -3.41 9.72 -14.96
N HIS A 157 -2.28 9.50 -15.61
CA HIS A 157 -1.64 8.19 -15.73
C HIS A 157 -0.12 8.41 -15.94
N PRO A 158 0.70 8.22 -14.89
CA PRO A 158 0.33 7.90 -13.49
C PRO A 158 -0.45 9.03 -12.80
N VAL A 159 -1.19 8.69 -11.74
CA VAL A 159 -1.79 9.67 -10.84
C VAL A 159 -0.73 10.13 -9.85
N TRP A 160 -0.39 11.41 -9.87
CA TRP A 160 0.58 12.00 -8.95
C TRP A 160 -0.04 12.32 -7.59
N MET A 161 0.66 11.96 -6.52
CA MET A 161 0.24 12.16 -5.13
C MET A 161 1.30 13.00 -4.39
N PRO A 162 1.19 14.34 -4.42
CA PRO A 162 2.23 15.25 -3.91
C PRO A 162 2.57 15.04 -2.44
N GLU A 163 1.63 14.66 -1.60
CA GLU A 163 1.88 14.43 -0.17
C GLU A 163 2.70 13.16 0.10
N ILE A 164 2.71 12.23 -0.84
CA ILE A 164 3.57 11.02 -0.80
C ILE A 164 4.88 11.28 -1.55
N GLY A 165 4.85 12.18 -2.54
CA GLY A 165 5.97 12.42 -3.46
C GLY A 165 6.17 11.32 -4.50
N LEU A 166 5.10 10.56 -4.79
CA LEU A 166 5.10 9.47 -5.77
C LEU A 166 3.82 9.51 -6.62
N GLY A 167 3.94 9.02 -7.83
CA GLY A 167 2.80 8.67 -8.67
C GLY A 167 2.48 7.18 -8.56
N ILE A 168 1.21 6.81 -8.80
CA ILE A 168 0.78 5.42 -8.94
C ILE A 168 0.11 5.21 -10.29
N GLY A 169 0.41 4.10 -10.96
CA GLY A 169 -0.13 3.81 -12.28
C GLY A 169 -0.05 2.34 -12.65
N CYS A 170 -0.73 1.98 -13.75
CA CYS A 170 -0.74 0.62 -14.29
C CYS A 170 0.19 0.53 -15.49
N GLU A 171 1.01 -0.50 -15.56
CA GLU A 171 1.83 -0.81 -16.73
C GLU A 171 1.94 -2.32 -16.94
N ARG A 172 2.07 -2.75 -18.19
CA ARG A 172 2.32 -4.16 -18.49
C ARG A 172 3.78 -4.49 -18.23
N GLY A 173 4.03 -5.46 -17.36
CA GLY A 173 5.37 -5.90 -16.98
C GLY A 173 5.38 -7.35 -16.55
N ASN A 174 6.55 -7.85 -16.18
CA ASN A 174 6.74 -9.16 -15.57
C ASN A 174 7.10 -8.98 -14.09
N TYR A 175 6.39 -9.65 -13.23
CA TYR A 175 6.70 -9.76 -11.81
C TYR A 175 6.34 -11.15 -11.31
N SER A 176 7.21 -11.75 -10.50
CA SER A 176 7.05 -13.13 -10.00
C SER A 176 6.79 -14.15 -11.12
N GLY A 177 7.42 -13.98 -12.31
CA GLY A 177 7.25 -14.84 -13.48
C GLY A 177 5.94 -14.63 -14.27
N VAL A 178 5.07 -13.72 -13.83
CA VAL A 178 3.77 -13.46 -14.47
C VAL A 178 3.79 -12.16 -15.27
N THR A 179 3.55 -12.26 -16.58
CA THR A 179 3.46 -11.09 -17.48
C THR A 179 2.02 -10.61 -17.58
N ARG A 180 1.73 -9.48 -16.96
CA ARG A 180 0.40 -8.85 -16.98
C ARG A 180 0.50 -7.36 -16.71
N GLU A 181 -0.65 -6.66 -16.56
CA GLU A 181 -0.72 -5.32 -16.01
C GLU A 181 -0.56 -5.39 -14.49
N TRP A 182 0.39 -4.60 -13.97
CA TRP A 182 0.70 -4.43 -12.56
C TRP A 182 0.56 -2.99 -12.14
N LEU A 183 0.46 -2.71 -10.84
CA LEU A 183 0.61 -1.38 -10.27
C LEU A 183 2.09 -1.11 -9.99
N TYR A 184 2.51 0.13 -10.27
CA TYR A 184 3.87 0.60 -10.02
C TYR A 184 3.86 2.00 -9.42
N TRP A 185 4.95 2.31 -8.75
CA TRP A 185 5.28 3.68 -8.37
C TRP A 185 5.98 4.40 -9.52
N TYR A 186 5.78 5.71 -9.56
CA TYR A 186 6.35 6.61 -10.56
C TYR A 186 6.94 7.84 -9.90
N ASP A 187 8.00 8.41 -10.51
CA ASP A 187 8.56 9.70 -10.12
C ASP A 187 7.74 10.90 -10.64
N ALA A 188 8.20 12.12 -10.31
CA ALA A 188 7.53 13.34 -10.71
C ALA A 188 7.53 13.59 -12.23
N ASP A 189 8.45 12.98 -12.95
CA ASP A 189 8.55 13.05 -14.42
C ASP A 189 7.68 11.97 -15.10
N GLY A 190 6.93 11.19 -14.33
CA GLY A 190 6.09 10.11 -14.83
C GLY A 190 6.87 8.87 -15.26
N LYS A 191 8.10 8.72 -14.80
CA LYS A 191 8.93 7.54 -15.06
C LYS A 191 8.69 6.48 -14.00
N ARG A 192 8.42 5.26 -14.45
CA ARG A 192 8.20 4.11 -13.58
C ARG A 192 9.48 3.71 -12.82
N TYR A 193 9.35 3.46 -11.52
CA TYR A 193 10.40 2.82 -10.75
C TYR A 193 10.53 1.34 -11.13
N LEU A 194 11.78 0.86 -11.14
CA LEU A 194 12.08 -0.53 -11.45
C LEU A 194 11.75 -1.44 -10.27
N THR A 195 11.29 -2.65 -10.58
CA THR A 195 11.18 -3.72 -9.57
C THR A 195 12.57 -4.15 -9.07
N PRO A 196 12.67 -4.83 -7.91
CA PRO A 196 13.94 -5.41 -7.45
C PRO A 196 14.60 -6.29 -8.50
N GLU A 197 13.84 -7.16 -9.16
CA GLU A 197 14.33 -8.05 -10.23
C GLU A 197 14.87 -7.28 -11.43
N GLU A 198 14.15 -6.24 -11.87
CA GLU A 198 14.60 -5.38 -12.97
C GLU A 198 15.89 -4.62 -12.62
N GLN A 199 16.02 -4.18 -11.36
CA GLN A 199 17.25 -3.53 -10.89
C GLN A 199 18.44 -4.49 -10.89
N VAL A 200 18.26 -5.72 -10.37
CA VAL A 200 19.30 -6.76 -10.41
C VAL A 200 19.69 -7.06 -11.85
N ASN A 201 18.73 -7.26 -12.75
CA ASN A 201 19.00 -7.52 -14.16
C ASN A 201 19.75 -6.37 -14.85
N ARG A 202 19.39 -5.13 -14.53
CA ARG A 202 20.07 -3.93 -15.02
C ARG A 202 21.52 -3.86 -14.55
N LEU A 203 21.77 -4.14 -13.27
CA LEU A 203 23.11 -4.17 -12.69
C LEU A 203 23.95 -5.31 -13.28
N ALA A 204 23.38 -6.51 -13.39
CA ALA A 204 24.05 -7.66 -14.01
C ALA A 204 24.41 -7.38 -15.47
N LYS A 205 23.54 -6.72 -16.24
CA LYS A 205 23.84 -6.29 -17.60
C LYS A 205 25.03 -5.33 -17.64
N LYS A 206 25.04 -4.32 -16.75
CA LYS A 206 26.15 -3.36 -16.64
C LYS A 206 27.48 -4.03 -16.30
N LEU A 207 27.50 -4.98 -15.37
CA LEU A 207 28.70 -5.74 -15.02
C LEU A 207 29.23 -6.50 -16.24
N ARG A 208 28.37 -7.19 -16.99
CA ARG A 208 28.78 -7.90 -18.22
C ARG A 208 29.34 -6.95 -19.28
N GLU A 209 28.76 -5.76 -19.45
CA GLU A 209 29.29 -4.72 -20.35
C GLU A 209 30.71 -4.26 -19.96
N LEU A 210 31.05 -4.35 -18.66
CA LEU A 210 32.37 -4.06 -18.11
C LEU A 210 33.32 -5.29 -18.11
N GLY A 211 32.90 -6.42 -18.67
CA GLY A 211 33.68 -7.65 -18.71
C GLY A 211 33.69 -8.44 -17.39
N ILE A 212 32.79 -8.12 -16.45
CA ILE A 212 32.69 -8.79 -15.15
C ILE A 212 31.51 -9.76 -15.20
N ASP A 213 31.75 -11.04 -14.87
CA ASP A 213 30.67 -12.00 -14.69
C ASP A 213 29.95 -11.76 -13.36
N PRO A 214 28.66 -11.39 -13.36
CA PRO A 214 27.89 -11.17 -12.11
C PRO A 214 27.90 -12.39 -11.17
N ASN A 215 27.98 -13.60 -11.70
CA ASN A 215 27.95 -14.83 -10.91
C ASN A 215 29.31 -15.12 -10.21
N SER A 216 30.37 -14.45 -10.60
CA SER A 216 31.67 -14.55 -9.96
C SER A 216 31.82 -13.71 -8.69
N LEU A 217 30.89 -12.78 -8.46
CA LEU A 217 30.84 -11.93 -7.28
C LEU A 217 30.13 -12.68 -6.14
N ARG A 218 30.92 -13.39 -5.32
CA ARG A 218 30.45 -14.08 -4.11
C ARG A 218 30.99 -13.42 -2.85
#